data_c464c338a869acbeb07531dab13bd97a
#
_entry.id   c464c338a869acbeb07531dab13bd97a
#
_cell.length_a   1.000
_cell.length_b   1.000
_cell.length_c   1.000
_cell.angle_alpha   90.00
_cell.angle_beta   90.00
_cell.angle_gamma   90.00
#
_symmetry.space_group_name_H-M   'P 1'
#
loop_
_entity.id
_entity.type
_entity.pdbx_description
1 polymer ?
#
loop_
_entity_poly.entity_id
_entity_poly.type
_entity_poly.pdbx_seq_one_letter_code
_entity_poly.pdbx_strand_id
1 'polypeptide(L)'
;IIVPGALTKEQAIEVTKDVVSRTDEIYYLTLMYPSLIKADSGQTIPEEPGFWLVTDERFRTKADLRAYTETAYTPAYVDKYFSHIFNENDKDSGFLEYNGRLYIDSHLGGIGNMTTLKWESLRILSQEEDSLTIEIDRYLDDGKIYEISGIDTYSMKITENIWRLDNKSSKSVNDAE
;
A
#
# COMPACT_ATOMS: atom_id res chain seq x y z
N ILE A 1 -14.05 9.69 -14.20
CA ILE A 1 -13.57 8.29 -14.37
C ILE A 1 -12.95 8.20 -15.75
N ILE A 2 -11.64 7.94 -15.81
CA ILE A 2 -10.94 7.75 -17.09
C ILE A 2 -11.28 6.33 -17.56
N VAL A 3 -12.04 6.24 -18.65
CA VAL A 3 -12.47 4.95 -19.21
C VAL A 3 -11.27 4.28 -19.90
N PRO A 4 -11.00 3.00 -19.62
CA PRO A 4 -9.91 2.25 -20.24
C PRO A 4 -10.15 2.10 -21.76
N GLY A 5 -9.08 2.02 -22.50
CA GLY A 5 -9.12 1.70 -23.94
C GLY A 5 -8.12 2.47 -24.79
N ALA A 6 -7.69 3.66 -24.35
CA ALA A 6 -6.63 4.43 -24.99
C ALA A 6 -6.21 5.61 -24.09
N LEU A 7 -5.68 5.31 -22.88
CA LEU A 7 -5.13 6.37 -22.03
C LEU A 7 -3.93 7.01 -22.73
N THR A 8 -3.89 8.33 -22.76
CA THR A 8 -2.67 9.04 -23.10
C THR A 8 -1.63 8.86 -21.99
N LYS A 9 -0.38 9.20 -22.25
CA LYS A 9 0.68 9.15 -21.22
C LYS A 9 0.31 10.01 -20.01
N GLU A 10 -0.24 11.20 -20.21
CA GLU A 10 -0.66 12.13 -19.16
C GLU A 10 -1.76 11.51 -18.29
N GLN A 11 -2.75 10.87 -18.91
CA GLN A 11 -3.82 10.17 -18.20
C GLN A 11 -3.30 8.96 -17.42
N ALA A 12 -2.37 8.19 -17.99
CA ALA A 12 -1.72 7.08 -17.30
C ALA A 12 -0.90 7.57 -16.09
N ILE A 13 -0.24 8.73 -16.19
CA ILE A 13 0.45 9.37 -15.06
C ILE A 13 -0.55 9.73 -13.95
N GLU A 14 -1.69 10.34 -14.28
CA GLU A 14 -2.71 10.71 -13.29
C GLU A 14 -3.28 9.49 -12.57
N VAL A 15 -3.66 8.45 -13.32
CA VAL A 15 -4.14 7.18 -12.77
C VAL A 15 -3.10 6.56 -11.85
N THR A 16 -1.84 6.49 -12.30
CA THR A 16 -0.77 5.89 -11.51
C THR A 16 -0.49 6.69 -10.23
N LYS A 17 -0.49 8.02 -10.30
CA LYS A 17 -0.33 8.89 -9.12
C LYS A 17 -1.42 8.66 -8.09
N ASP A 18 -2.67 8.55 -8.52
CA ASP A 18 -3.80 8.28 -7.62
C ASP A 18 -3.65 6.92 -6.94
N VAL A 19 -3.34 5.86 -7.70
CA VAL A 19 -3.11 4.53 -7.16
C VAL A 19 -1.92 4.52 -6.20
N VAL A 20 -0.77 5.09 -6.58
CA VAL A 20 0.43 5.14 -5.75
C VAL A 20 0.14 5.90 -4.45
N SER A 21 -0.52 7.05 -4.51
CA SER A 21 -0.86 7.84 -3.31
C SER A 21 -1.69 7.04 -2.32
N ARG A 22 -2.71 6.29 -2.79
CA ARG A 22 -3.55 5.46 -1.93
C ARG A 22 -2.79 4.23 -1.40
N THR A 23 -1.98 3.60 -2.24
CA THR A 23 -1.16 2.46 -1.81
C THR A 23 -0.10 2.85 -0.79
N ASP A 24 0.51 4.03 -0.93
CA ASP A 24 1.48 4.56 0.02
C ASP A 24 0.81 4.86 1.37
N GLU A 25 -0.36 5.52 1.38
CA GLU A 25 -1.11 5.75 2.62
C GLU A 25 -1.37 4.44 3.37
N ILE A 26 -1.89 3.43 2.67
CA ILE A 26 -2.18 2.12 3.27
C ILE A 26 -0.91 1.41 3.73
N TYR A 27 0.15 1.45 2.94
CA TYR A 27 1.46 0.89 3.31
C TYR A 27 1.99 1.51 4.60
N TYR A 28 1.90 2.83 4.73
CA TYR A 28 2.29 3.52 5.95
C TYR A 28 1.44 3.09 7.14
N LEU A 29 0.12 3.04 7.00
CA LEU A 29 -0.79 2.68 8.09
C LEU A 29 -0.68 1.21 8.53
N THR A 30 -0.34 0.30 7.61
CA THR A 30 -0.40 -1.14 7.89
C THR A 30 0.96 -1.77 8.16
N LEU A 31 2.02 -1.27 7.54
CA LEU A 31 3.33 -1.93 7.58
C LEU A 31 4.44 -1.07 8.19
N MET A 32 4.35 0.27 8.06
CA MET A 32 5.45 1.15 8.48
C MET A 32 5.17 1.86 9.80
N TYR A 33 3.99 2.43 9.95
CA TYR A 33 3.62 3.26 11.09
C TYR A 33 2.17 3.01 11.52
N PRO A 34 1.83 1.80 12.01
CA PRO A 34 0.50 1.56 12.56
C PRO A 34 0.12 2.54 13.67
N SER A 35 1.11 3.12 14.36
CA SER A 35 0.93 4.18 15.35
C SER A 35 0.28 5.47 14.80
N LEU A 36 0.18 5.65 13.48
CA LEU A 36 -0.60 6.73 12.86
C LEU A 36 -2.12 6.48 12.97
N ILE A 37 -2.54 5.24 13.19
CA ILE A 37 -3.93 4.90 13.51
C ILE A 37 -4.20 5.35 14.95
N LYS A 38 -5.27 6.11 15.15
CA LYS A 38 -5.63 6.57 16.50
C LYS A 38 -5.96 5.39 17.41
N ALA A 39 -5.29 5.31 18.56
CA ALA A 39 -5.50 4.28 19.56
C ALA A 39 -5.47 4.86 20.98
N ASP A 40 -6.11 4.16 21.91
CA ASP A 40 -6.19 4.51 23.34
C ASP A 40 -5.27 3.60 24.14
N SER A 41 -4.18 4.16 24.65
CA SER A 41 -3.21 3.46 25.49
C SER A 41 -3.74 3.02 26.86
N GLY A 42 -4.86 3.58 27.28
CA GLY A 42 -5.55 3.19 28.52
C GLY A 42 -6.40 1.91 28.37
N GLN A 43 -6.61 1.45 27.15
CA GLN A 43 -7.39 0.26 26.84
C GLN A 43 -6.55 -0.76 26.08
N THR A 44 -6.14 -1.81 26.78
CA THR A 44 -5.23 -2.84 26.26
C THR A 44 -5.86 -4.23 26.34
N ILE A 45 -5.29 -5.19 25.64
CA ILE A 45 -5.60 -6.60 25.83
C ILE A 45 -4.91 -7.07 27.10
N PRO A 46 -5.61 -7.74 28.05
CA PRO A 46 -5.02 -8.11 29.37
C PRO A 46 -3.72 -8.92 29.27
N GLU A 47 -3.64 -9.86 28.33
CA GLU A 47 -2.50 -10.73 28.11
C GLU A 47 -1.44 -10.11 27.17
N GLU A 48 -1.79 -9.03 26.48
CA GLU A 48 -0.92 -8.34 25.51
C GLU A 48 -1.00 -6.82 25.73
N PRO A 49 -0.40 -6.29 26.82
CA PRO A 49 -0.55 -4.88 27.20
C PRO A 49 0.12 -3.89 26.22
N GLY A 50 0.95 -4.38 25.30
CA GLY A 50 1.53 -3.59 24.21
C GLY A 50 0.53 -3.28 23.09
N PHE A 51 -0.63 -3.95 23.08
CA PHE A 51 -1.68 -3.71 22.07
C PHE A 51 -2.74 -2.75 22.61
N TRP A 52 -2.92 -1.62 21.91
CA TRP A 52 -3.82 -0.54 22.28
C TRP A 52 -5.08 -0.57 21.43
N LEU A 53 -6.24 -0.31 22.07
CA LEU A 53 -7.54 -0.26 21.39
C LEU A 53 -7.55 0.82 20.31
N VAL A 54 -7.86 0.44 19.07
CA VAL A 54 -8.08 1.40 17.98
C VAL A 54 -9.35 2.21 18.24
N THR A 55 -9.20 3.53 18.22
CA THR A 55 -10.29 4.51 18.37
C THR A 55 -10.61 5.25 17.07
N ASP A 56 -9.85 4.99 15.99
CA ASP A 56 -10.17 5.48 14.67
C ASP A 56 -11.45 4.82 14.17
N GLU A 57 -12.48 5.63 13.88
CA GLU A 57 -13.80 5.11 13.49
C GLU A 57 -13.78 4.37 12.15
N ARG A 58 -12.76 4.58 11.32
CA ARG A 58 -12.56 3.88 10.05
C ARG A 58 -12.19 2.41 10.24
N PHE A 59 -11.57 2.06 11.38
CA PHE A 59 -10.92 0.76 11.61
C PHE A 59 -11.35 0.15 12.94
N ARG A 60 -12.60 -0.30 13.05
CA ARG A 60 -13.11 -0.92 14.27
C ARG A 60 -12.73 -2.39 14.39
N THR A 61 -12.54 -3.05 13.23
CA THR A 61 -12.26 -4.49 13.09
C THR A 61 -11.17 -4.71 12.03
N LYS A 62 -10.61 -5.91 11.95
CA LYS A 62 -9.74 -6.32 10.84
C LYS A 62 -10.48 -6.28 9.50
N ALA A 63 -11.77 -6.56 9.50
CA ALA A 63 -12.59 -6.49 8.29
C ALA A 63 -12.68 -5.05 7.75
N ASP A 64 -12.82 -4.05 8.63
CA ASP A 64 -12.83 -2.63 8.21
C ASP A 64 -11.48 -2.22 7.63
N LEU A 65 -10.37 -2.62 8.29
CA LEU A 65 -9.02 -2.34 7.81
C LEU A 65 -8.75 -3.02 6.46
N ARG A 66 -9.23 -4.27 6.27
CA ARG A 66 -9.16 -4.98 5.01
C ARG A 66 -9.94 -4.25 3.92
N ALA A 67 -11.20 -3.88 4.18
CA ALA A 67 -12.03 -3.15 3.24
C ALA A 67 -11.36 -1.83 2.80
N TYR A 68 -10.73 -1.13 3.74
CA TYR A 68 -9.95 0.07 3.42
C TYR A 68 -8.72 -0.24 2.55
N THR A 69 -8.00 -1.31 2.85
CA THR A 69 -6.86 -1.76 2.05
C THR A 69 -7.29 -2.10 0.62
N GLU A 70 -8.43 -2.74 0.44
CA GLU A 70 -9.00 -3.08 -0.87
C GLU A 70 -9.50 -1.85 -1.66
N THR A 71 -9.52 -0.65 -1.09
CA THR A 71 -9.76 0.57 -1.89
C THR A 71 -8.59 0.91 -2.82
N ALA A 72 -7.36 0.49 -2.50
CA ALA A 72 -6.17 0.77 -3.30
C ALA A 72 -5.56 -0.47 -3.96
N TYR A 73 -5.76 -1.64 -3.38
CA TYR A 73 -5.24 -2.92 -3.87
C TYR A 73 -6.38 -3.82 -4.34
N THR A 74 -6.12 -4.68 -5.33
CA THR A 74 -7.09 -5.74 -5.67
C THR A 74 -7.18 -6.75 -4.52
N PRO A 75 -8.34 -7.42 -4.32
CA PRO A 75 -8.47 -8.47 -3.30
C PRO A 75 -7.41 -9.56 -3.43
N ALA A 76 -7.06 -9.96 -4.65
CA ALA A 76 -6.00 -10.94 -4.90
C ALA A 76 -4.61 -10.47 -4.41
N TYR A 77 -4.31 -9.17 -4.58
CA TYR A 77 -3.09 -8.59 -4.03
C TYR A 77 -3.10 -8.60 -2.50
N VAL A 78 -4.23 -8.23 -1.89
CA VAL A 78 -4.41 -8.23 -0.42
C VAL A 78 -4.24 -9.65 0.13
N ASP A 79 -4.86 -10.64 -0.47
CA ASP A 79 -4.71 -12.06 -0.05
C ASP A 79 -3.28 -12.56 -0.15
N LYS A 80 -2.53 -12.10 -1.13
CA LYS A 80 -1.14 -12.53 -1.36
C LYS A 80 -0.15 -11.85 -0.40
N TYR A 81 -0.27 -10.53 -0.20
CA TYR A 81 0.77 -9.74 0.47
C TYR A 81 0.39 -9.25 1.87
N PHE A 82 -0.89 -9.21 2.20
CA PHE A 82 -1.40 -8.76 3.50
C PHE A 82 -2.10 -9.88 4.30
N SER A 83 -2.04 -11.14 3.83
CA SER A 83 -2.67 -12.28 4.51
C SER A 83 -2.28 -12.40 5.98
N HIS A 84 -1.01 -12.13 6.31
CA HIS A 84 -0.51 -12.14 7.68
C HIS A 84 -1.22 -11.13 8.59
N ILE A 85 -1.76 -10.04 8.06
CA ILE A 85 -2.53 -9.05 8.83
C ILE A 85 -3.97 -9.53 9.02
N PHE A 86 -4.60 -10.10 7.97
CA PHE A 86 -6.04 -10.28 7.92
C PHE A 86 -6.51 -11.70 8.22
N ASN A 87 -5.73 -12.73 7.85
CA ASN A 87 -6.19 -14.13 7.92
C ASN A 87 -5.92 -14.78 9.27
N GLU A 88 -4.96 -14.28 10.04
CA GLU A 88 -4.59 -14.83 11.34
C GLU A 88 -4.66 -13.75 12.42
N ASN A 89 -5.05 -14.14 13.62
CA ASN A 89 -5.02 -13.23 14.76
C ASN A 89 -3.65 -13.35 15.44
N ASP A 90 -2.60 -13.15 14.64
CA ASP A 90 -1.22 -13.24 15.04
C ASP A 90 -0.70 -11.87 15.52
N LYS A 91 -0.10 -11.85 16.70
CA LYS A 91 0.50 -10.63 17.28
C LYS A 91 1.66 -10.09 16.45
N ASP A 92 2.40 -10.96 15.75
CA ASP A 92 3.52 -10.55 14.91
C ASP A 92 3.06 -9.73 13.68
N SER A 93 1.76 -9.75 13.38
CA SER A 93 1.15 -8.89 12.35
C SER A 93 1.07 -7.42 12.76
N GLY A 94 1.20 -7.11 14.05
CA GLY A 94 0.97 -5.79 14.61
C GLY A 94 -0.51 -5.41 14.79
N PHE A 95 -1.42 -6.29 14.42
CA PHE A 95 -2.87 -6.07 14.51
C PHE A 95 -3.55 -7.29 15.14
N LEU A 96 -4.23 -7.07 16.25
CA LEU A 96 -5.04 -8.11 16.90
C LEU A 96 -6.51 -7.71 16.91
N GLU A 97 -7.39 -8.71 16.77
CA GLU A 97 -8.81 -8.55 17.05
C GLU A 97 -9.15 -9.25 18.37
N TYR A 98 -9.67 -8.51 19.33
CA TYR A 98 -10.08 -9.01 20.62
C TYR A 98 -11.47 -8.48 20.98
N ASN A 99 -12.38 -9.38 21.33
CA ASN A 99 -13.79 -9.06 21.60
C ASN A 99 -14.46 -8.22 20.49
N GLY A 100 -14.17 -8.52 19.21
CA GLY A 100 -14.73 -7.83 18.05
C GLY A 100 -14.24 -6.40 17.87
N ARG A 101 -13.09 -6.05 18.45
CA ARG A 101 -12.47 -4.73 18.30
C ARG A 101 -11.02 -4.88 17.88
N LEU A 102 -10.56 -3.94 17.06
CA LEU A 102 -9.18 -3.90 16.58
C LEU A 102 -8.26 -3.27 17.61
N TYR A 103 -7.10 -3.86 17.78
CA TYR A 103 -5.97 -3.37 18.58
C TYR A 103 -4.71 -3.32 17.73
N ILE A 104 -3.85 -2.36 17.99
CA ILE A 104 -2.56 -2.20 17.30
C ILE A 104 -1.40 -2.28 18.27
N ASP A 105 -0.29 -2.84 17.83
CA ASP A 105 0.96 -2.83 18.58
C ASP A 105 1.53 -1.41 18.63
N SER A 106 1.69 -0.89 19.84
CA SER A 106 2.22 0.45 20.09
C SER A 106 3.73 0.59 19.78
N HIS A 107 4.43 -0.50 19.61
CA HIS A 107 5.88 -0.52 19.36
C HIS A 107 6.24 -0.66 17.88
N LEU A 108 5.25 -0.92 17.00
CA LEU A 108 5.49 -1.00 15.58
C LEU A 108 5.81 0.37 14.99
N GLY A 109 6.98 0.44 14.41
CA GLY A 109 7.44 1.57 13.63
C GLY A 109 8.72 1.19 12.89
N GLY A 110 8.77 1.49 11.62
CA GLY A 110 9.92 1.21 10.77
C GLY A 110 10.46 2.49 10.12
N ILE A 111 11.77 2.53 9.88
CA ILE A 111 12.37 3.54 9.02
C ILE A 111 12.41 2.94 7.62
N GLY A 112 11.51 3.38 6.75
CA GLY A 112 11.55 3.03 5.33
C GLY A 112 12.46 4.01 4.58
N ASN A 113 13.23 3.52 3.62
CA ASN A 113 13.88 4.39 2.66
C ASN A 113 12.81 5.00 1.76
N MET A 114 12.75 6.33 1.71
CA MET A 114 11.86 7.02 0.78
C MET A 114 12.45 6.91 -0.63
N THR A 115 11.67 6.37 -1.54
CA THR A 115 12.00 6.35 -2.96
C THR A 115 11.06 7.30 -3.68
N THR A 116 11.58 8.03 -4.66
CA THR A 116 10.80 8.98 -5.47
C THR A 116 10.69 8.47 -6.89
N LEU A 117 9.50 8.53 -7.48
CA LEU A 117 9.25 8.13 -8.86
C LEU A 117 9.49 9.29 -9.82
N LYS A 118 10.16 9.02 -10.94
CA LYS A 118 10.40 9.97 -12.02
C LYS A 118 9.24 9.97 -13.00
N TRP A 119 8.20 10.73 -12.72
CA TRP A 119 6.92 10.70 -13.45
C TRP A 119 7.03 10.90 -14.96
N GLU A 120 7.97 11.74 -15.42
CA GLU A 120 8.23 11.96 -16.84
C GLU A 120 8.80 10.72 -17.56
N SER A 121 9.40 9.78 -16.83
CA SER A 121 9.96 8.52 -17.37
C SER A 121 8.89 7.45 -17.59
N LEU A 122 7.65 7.65 -17.11
CA LEU A 122 6.58 6.65 -17.22
C LEU A 122 6.42 6.17 -18.67
N ARG A 123 6.39 4.85 -18.81
CA ARG A 123 6.14 4.12 -20.07
C ARG A 123 4.96 3.20 -19.90
N ILE A 124 3.99 3.26 -20.80
CA ILE A 124 2.88 2.29 -20.86
C ILE A 124 3.44 1.04 -21.55
N LEU A 125 3.43 -0.11 -20.86
CA LEU A 125 3.84 -1.39 -21.41
C LEU A 125 2.68 -2.12 -22.08
N SER A 126 1.53 -2.12 -21.42
CA SER A 126 0.28 -2.69 -21.95
C SER A 126 -0.94 -1.97 -21.39
N GLN A 127 -2.00 -2.01 -22.17
CA GLN A 127 -3.27 -1.44 -21.80
C GLN A 127 -4.39 -2.25 -22.42
N GLU A 128 -5.34 -2.67 -21.61
CA GLU A 128 -6.53 -3.39 -21.98
C GLU A 128 -7.77 -2.66 -21.43
N GLU A 129 -8.96 -3.21 -21.66
CA GLU A 129 -10.21 -2.56 -21.26
C GLU A 129 -10.29 -2.26 -19.77
N ASP A 130 -9.76 -3.16 -18.93
CA ASP A 130 -9.84 -3.10 -17.46
C ASP A 130 -8.47 -3.06 -16.77
N SER A 131 -7.38 -2.98 -17.53
CA SER A 131 -6.04 -3.08 -16.97
C SER A 131 -5.04 -2.12 -17.63
N LEU A 132 -4.03 -1.71 -16.85
CA LEU A 132 -2.93 -0.87 -17.26
C LEU A 132 -1.64 -1.37 -16.61
N THR A 133 -0.62 -1.63 -17.42
CA THR A 133 0.72 -1.92 -16.93
C THR A 133 1.68 -0.83 -17.38
N ILE A 134 2.42 -0.26 -16.43
CA ILE A 134 3.41 0.79 -16.67
C ILE A 134 4.77 0.42 -16.08
N GLU A 135 5.81 1.02 -16.64
CA GLU A 135 7.12 1.12 -16.00
C GLU A 135 7.45 2.57 -15.70
N ILE A 136 8.19 2.78 -14.60
CA ILE A 136 8.63 4.10 -14.18
C ILE A 136 9.98 4.02 -13.46
N ASP A 137 10.88 4.94 -13.77
CA ASP A 137 12.17 5.01 -13.10
C ASP A 137 12.01 5.50 -11.65
N ARG A 138 12.81 4.91 -10.76
CA ARG A 138 12.82 5.23 -9.34
C ARG A 138 14.15 5.82 -8.94
N TYR A 139 14.12 6.90 -8.16
CA TYR A 139 15.28 7.47 -7.51
C TYR A 139 15.44 6.98 -6.07
N LEU A 140 16.66 6.86 -5.63
CA LEU A 140 16.97 6.90 -4.20
C LEU A 140 17.18 8.36 -3.81
N ASP A 141 16.37 8.87 -2.91
CA ASP A 141 16.56 10.21 -2.35
C ASP A 141 17.46 10.10 -1.12
N ASP A 142 18.77 10.29 -1.33
CA ASP A 142 19.74 10.43 -0.24
C ASP A 142 20.00 11.91 0.13
N GLY A 143 19.18 12.81 -0.42
CA GLY A 143 19.22 14.25 -0.18
C GLY A 143 20.31 15.00 -0.97
N LYS A 144 21.07 14.35 -1.87
CA LYS A 144 22.18 15.00 -2.59
C LYS A 144 22.31 14.65 -4.07
N ILE A 145 21.91 13.49 -4.52
CA ILE A 145 22.06 13.04 -5.92
C ILE A 145 20.83 12.23 -6.31
N TYR A 146 20.11 12.67 -7.33
CA TYR A 146 19.02 11.92 -7.94
C TYR A 146 19.58 10.90 -8.95
N GLU A 147 20.12 9.80 -8.46
CA GLU A 147 20.50 8.70 -9.33
C GLU A 147 19.34 7.73 -9.50
N ILE A 148 19.14 7.21 -10.71
CA ILE A 148 18.17 6.16 -10.97
C ILE A 148 18.61 4.92 -10.21
N SER A 149 17.87 4.53 -9.19
CA SER A 149 18.16 3.35 -8.36
C SER A 149 17.49 2.09 -8.89
N GLY A 150 16.53 2.22 -9.78
CA GLY A 150 15.81 1.09 -10.33
C GLY A 150 14.63 1.48 -11.19
N ILE A 151 13.89 0.47 -11.60
CA ILE A 151 12.66 0.58 -12.38
C ILE A 151 11.56 -0.16 -11.61
N ASP A 152 10.46 0.54 -11.40
CA ASP A 152 9.25 -0.05 -10.83
C ASP A 152 8.24 -0.34 -11.95
N THR A 153 7.64 -1.51 -11.92
CA THR A 153 6.54 -1.91 -12.79
C THR A 153 5.28 -2.02 -11.96
N TYR A 154 4.24 -1.29 -12.34
CA TYR A 154 2.92 -1.32 -11.73
C TYR A 154 1.92 -1.91 -12.69
N SER A 155 1.22 -2.97 -12.27
CA SER A 155 0.04 -3.49 -12.97
C SER A 155 -1.19 -3.12 -12.16
N MET A 156 -2.12 -2.44 -12.80
CA MET A 156 -3.33 -1.90 -12.17
C MET A 156 -4.56 -2.45 -12.88
N LYS A 157 -5.64 -2.64 -12.13
CA LYS A 157 -6.95 -3.07 -12.65
C LYS A 157 -8.06 -2.14 -12.20
N ILE A 158 -9.06 -1.97 -13.06
CA ILE A 158 -10.33 -1.37 -12.67
C ILE A 158 -11.24 -2.46 -12.09
N THR A 159 -11.69 -2.23 -10.86
CA THR A 159 -12.76 -2.99 -10.22
C THR A 159 -13.72 -2.01 -9.56
N GLU A 160 -15.03 -2.17 -9.77
CA GLU A 160 -16.06 -1.25 -9.24
C GLU A 160 -15.82 0.22 -9.63
N ASN A 161 -15.34 0.48 -10.85
CA ASN A 161 -14.97 1.80 -11.37
C ASN A 161 -13.81 2.50 -10.65
N ILE A 162 -12.97 1.76 -9.91
CA ILE A 162 -11.80 2.28 -9.21
C ILE A 162 -10.55 1.55 -9.70
N TRP A 163 -9.51 2.29 -10.04
CA TRP A 163 -8.19 1.73 -10.32
C TRP A 163 -7.54 1.24 -9.01
N ARG A 164 -7.06 -0.01 -9.01
CA ARG A 164 -6.38 -0.64 -7.88
C ARG A 164 -5.08 -1.27 -8.32
N LEU A 165 -4.10 -1.31 -7.43
CA LEU A 165 -2.86 -2.05 -7.68
C LEU A 165 -3.14 -3.55 -7.64
N ASP A 166 -2.79 -4.25 -8.73
CA ASP A 166 -2.94 -5.70 -8.88
C ASP A 166 -1.59 -6.43 -8.75
N ASN A 167 -0.50 -5.77 -9.17
CA ASN A 167 0.84 -6.28 -8.97
C ASN A 167 1.86 -5.14 -8.99
N LYS A 168 2.96 -5.32 -8.25
CA LYS A 168 4.12 -4.44 -8.28
C LYS A 168 5.39 -5.28 -8.31
N SER A 169 6.32 -4.91 -9.16
CA SER A 169 7.68 -5.46 -9.15
C SER A 169 8.69 -4.33 -9.27
N SER A 170 9.86 -4.54 -8.71
CA SER A 170 10.97 -3.59 -8.74
C SER A 170 12.23 -4.30 -9.20
N LYS A 171 12.98 -3.65 -10.10
CA LYS A 171 14.32 -4.10 -10.51
C LYS A 171 15.32 -3.03 -10.09
N SER A 172 16.45 -3.46 -9.52
CA SER A 172 17.58 -2.56 -9.26
C SER A 172 18.36 -2.31 -10.56
N VAL A 173 18.96 -1.12 -10.68
CA VAL A 173 19.88 -0.83 -11.80
C VAL A 173 21.08 -1.80 -11.81
N ASN A 174 21.46 -2.31 -10.63
CA ASN A 174 22.59 -3.25 -10.49
C ASN A 174 22.24 -4.70 -10.84
N ASP A 175 20.95 -5.02 -11.10
CA ASP A 175 20.51 -6.37 -11.51
C ASP A 175 20.54 -6.56 -13.05
N ALA A 176 21.11 -5.62 -13.79
CA ALA A 176 21.11 -5.59 -15.27
C ALA A 176 22.46 -6.03 -15.92
N GLU A 177 23.27 -6.85 -15.20
CA GLU A 177 24.44 -7.53 -15.77
C GLU A 177 24.20 -9.02 -16.01
#